data_9ff766e9f5965da7dc3121c20fd7ed1a
#
_entry.id   9ff766e9f5965da7dc3121c20fd7ed1a
#
_cell.length_a   1.000
_cell.length_b   1.000
_cell.length_c   1.000
_cell.angle_alpha   90.00
_cell.angle_beta   90.00
_cell.angle_gamma   90.00
#
_symmetry.space_group_name_H-M   'P 1'
#
loop_
_entity.id
_entity.type
_entity.pdbx_description
1 polymer ?
#
loop_
_entity_poly.entity_id
_entity_poly.type
_entity_poly.pdbx_seq_one_letter_code
_entity_poly.pdbx_strand_id
1 'polypeptide(L)'
;DNDQDEIVVIDTAPTGHTLLLLDSTQSYHREIERSQGDIPESVKKLLPKLRNHEDTEVLIVTLAEMTPVYEAERLETDLKRAGISANWWIINSSMYAANTTNTILKAKASNEIKWINHIGKHSDGNYALIKWTDEDLKGENLKTL
;
A
#
# COMPACT_ATOMS: atom_id res chain seq x y z
N ASP A 1 -14.88 14.71 27.53
CA ASP A 1 -14.72 14.62 26.08
C ASP A 1 -13.37 13.98 25.85
N ASN A 2 -13.36 12.66 25.68
CA ASN A 2 -12.21 11.89 25.24
C ASN A 2 -12.32 11.85 23.72
N ASP A 3 -11.70 12.78 23.03
CA ASP A 3 -11.29 12.60 21.63
C ASP A 3 -10.20 11.52 21.65
N GLN A 4 -10.61 10.26 21.57
CA GLN A 4 -9.69 9.18 21.21
C GLN A 4 -9.48 9.34 19.71
N ASP A 5 -8.25 9.64 19.32
CA ASP A 5 -7.82 9.63 17.91
C ASP A 5 -8.15 8.23 17.33
N GLU A 6 -9.25 8.15 16.59
CA GLU A 6 -9.70 6.92 15.95
C GLU A 6 -8.87 6.71 14.67
N ILE A 7 -8.08 5.66 14.64
CA ILE A 7 -7.32 5.27 13.45
C ILE A 7 -8.17 4.29 12.62
N VAL A 8 -8.47 4.66 11.40
CA VAL A 8 -9.16 3.79 10.43
C VAL A 8 -8.15 3.20 9.46
N VAL A 9 -8.03 1.89 9.42
CA VAL A 9 -7.19 1.17 8.46
C VAL A 9 -8.08 0.59 7.36
N ILE A 10 -7.76 0.92 6.11
CA ILE A 10 -8.49 0.42 4.93
C ILE A 10 -7.55 -0.46 4.13
N ASP A 11 -7.85 -1.77 4.08
CA ASP A 11 -7.22 -2.70 3.16
C ASP A 11 -7.94 -2.66 1.81
N THR A 12 -7.18 -2.41 0.74
CA THR A 12 -7.74 -2.25 -0.60
C THR A 12 -7.40 -3.45 -1.49
N ALA A 13 -8.25 -3.76 -2.47
CA ALA A 13 -7.93 -4.75 -3.48
C ALA A 13 -6.64 -4.33 -4.25
N PRO A 14 -5.74 -5.29 -4.57
CA PRO A 14 -4.40 -5.01 -5.10
C PRO A 14 -4.37 -4.51 -6.55
N THR A 15 -5.48 -4.15 -7.13
CA THR A 15 -5.57 -3.72 -8.52
C THR A 15 -5.88 -2.23 -8.61
N GLY A 16 -5.29 -1.57 -9.60
CA GLY A 16 -5.57 -0.17 -9.96
C GLY A 16 -7.07 0.17 -10.19
N HIS A 17 -7.97 -0.81 -10.01
CA HIS A 17 -9.42 -0.61 -10.05
C HIS A 17 -9.91 0.32 -8.94
N THR A 18 -9.31 0.29 -7.75
CA THR A 18 -9.64 1.23 -6.68
C THR A 18 -9.23 2.66 -7.07
N LEU A 19 -8.09 2.79 -7.78
CA LEU A 19 -7.62 4.06 -8.32
C LEU A 19 -8.41 4.50 -9.55
N LEU A 20 -8.84 3.56 -10.40
CA LEU A 20 -9.76 3.86 -11.49
C LEU A 20 -11.11 4.35 -10.97
N LEU A 21 -11.57 3.88 -9.82
CA LEU A 21 -12.72 4.46 -9.13
C LEU A 21 -12.42 5.87 -8.61
N LEU A 22 -11.21 6.14 -8.13
CA LEU A 22 -10.77 7.46 -7.70
C LEU A 22 -10.51 8.40 -8.89
N ASP A 23 -9.94 7.92 -9.99
CA ASP A 23 -9.71 8.68 -11.21
C ASP A 23 -11.00 8.86 -12.03
N SER A 24 -11.87 7.84 -12.07
CA SER A 24 -13.21 7.96 -12.65
C SER A 24 -14.08 8.96 -11.87
N THR A 25 -13.84 9.14 -10.54
CA THR A 25 -14.51 10.22 -9.82
C THR A 25 -14.07 11.59 -10.29
N GLN A 26 -12.82 11.81 -10.73
CA GLN A 26 -12.43 13.10 -11.34
C GLN A 26 -13.03 13.31 -12.73
N SER A 27 -12.99 12.30 -13.58
CA SER A 27 -13.64 12.33 -14.89
C SER A 27 -15.15 12.37 -14.74
N TYR A 28 -15.69 11.64 -13.79
CA TYR A 28 -17.09 11.61 -13.40
C TYR A 28 -17.53 12.92 -12.74
N HIS A 29 -16.68 13.59 -11.95
CA HIS A 29 -16.94 14.94 -11.44
C HIS A 29 -17.11 15.95 -12.56
N ARG A 30 -16.24 15.93 -13.57
CA ARG A 30 -16.37 16.81 -14.75
C ARG A 30 -17.59 16.50 -15.60
N GLU A 31 -18.00 15.23 -15.67
CA GLU A 31 -19.18 14.78 -16.42
C GLU A 31 -20.48 15.09 -15.65
N ILE A 32 -20.50 14.93 -14.30
CA ILE A 32 -21.67 15.22 -13.45
C ILE A 32 -21.84 16.72 -13.21
N GLU A 33 -20.79 17.50 -13.10
CA GLU A 33 -20.90 18.97 -13.11
C GLU A 33 -21.60 19.46 -14.39
N ARG A 34 -21.50 18.67 -15.48
CA ARG A 34 -22.23 18.91 -16.73
C ARG A 34 -23.64 18.33 -16.76
N SER A 35 -23.93 17.29 -15.97
CA SER A 35 -25.18 16.51 -16.08
C SER A 35 -26.12 16.58 -14.86
N GLN A 36 -25.94 17.51 -13.93
CA GLN A 36 -26.84 17.71 -12.77
C GLN A 36 -27.08 16.46 -11.89
N GLY A 37 -26.18 15.49 -11.87
CA GLY A 37 -26.25 14.34 -10.98
C GLY A 37 -25.68 14.63 -9.61
N ASP A 38 -26.41 14.25 -8.54
CA ASP A 38 -25.97 14.45 -7.15
C ASP A 38 -24.94 13.38 -6.77
N ILE A 39 -23.68 13.78 -6.57
CA ILE A 39 -22.64 12.88 -6.04
C ILE A 39 -22.83 12.80 -4.52
N PRO A 40 -22.83 11.59 -3.93
CA PRO A 40 -22.88 11.45 -2.47
C PRO A 40 -21.78 12.29 -1.81
N GLU A 41 -22.14 13.06 -0.79
CA GLU A 41 -21.20 13.92 -0.07
C GLU A 41 -20.00 13.16 0.52
N SER A 42 -20.18 11.88 0.88
CA SER A 42 -19.13 10.99 1.36
C SER A 42 -18.01 10.80 0.31
N VAL A 43 -18.37 10.69 -0.97
CA VAL A 43 -17.39 10.56 -2.07
C VAL A 43 -16.68 11.88 -2.33
N LYS A 44 -17.39 13.00 -2.28
CA LYS A 44 -16.80 14.34 -2.42
C LYS A 44 -15.76 14.65 -1.34
N LYS A 45 -15.95 14.12 -0.13
CA LYS A 45 -15.04 14.33 1.01
C LYS A 45 -13.85 13.35 1.05
N LEU A 46 -13.94 12.19 0.39
CA LEU A 46 -12.93 11.15 0.48
C LEU A 46 -11.61 11.53 -0.22
N LEU A 47 -11.68 12.00 -1.46
CA LEU A 47 -10.49 12.37 -2.25
C LEU A 47 -9.65 13.48 -1.59
N PRO A 48 -10.22 14.58 -1.10
CA PRO A 48 -9.46 15.57 -0.37
C PRO A 48 -8.75 14.98 0.86
N LYS A 49 -9.40 14.07 1.61
CA LYS A 49 -8.78 13.39 2.76
C LYS A 49 -7.61 12.50 2.35
N LEU A 50 -7.76 11.69 1.29
CA LEU A 50 -6.68 10.83 0.78
C LEU A 50 -5.47 11.62 0.26
N ARG A 51 -5.64 12.88 -0.13
CA ARG A 51 -4.57 13.77 -0.57
C ARG A 51 -3.93 14.55 0.56
N ASN A 52 -4.57 14.59 1.72
CA ASN A 52 -4.06 15.31 2.87
C ASN A 52 -3.16 14.38 3.71
N HIS A 53 -1.87 14.65 3.74
CA HIS A 53 -0.88 13.88 4.49
C HIS A 53 -1.04 13.98 6.01
N GLU A 54 -1.75 14.98 6.50
CA GLU A 54 -2.04 15.11 7.95
C GLU A 54 -3.17 14.15 8.36
N ASP A 55 -4.05 13.80 7.43
CA ASP A 55 -5.23 12.96 7.69
C ASP A 55 -5.04 11.51 7.24
N THR A 56 -4.16 11.26 6.24
CA THR A 56 -4.05 9.95 5.60
C THR A 56 -2.62 9.60 5.25
N GLU A 57 -2.19 8.41 5.67
CA GLU A 57 -0.95 7.79 5.21
C GLU A 57 -1.26 6.59 4.30
N VAL A 58 -0.62 6.54 3.16
CA VAL A 58 -0.75 5.44 2.19
C VAL A 58 0.51 4.59 2.22
N LEU A 59 0.35 3.30 2.53
CA LEU A 59 1.41 2.32 2.57
C LEU A 59 1.31 1.40 1.35
N ILE A 60 2.39 1.23 0.60
CA ILE A 60 2.46 0.25 -0.48
C ILE A 60 2.97 -1.07 0.07
N VAL A 61 2.14 -2.11 0.00
CA VAL A 61 2.50 -3.45 0.45
C VAL A 61 2.79 -4.33 -0.76
N THR A 62 3.96 -4.98 -0.77
CA THR A 62 4.41 -5.84 -1.86
C THR A 62 5.18 -7.05 -1.36
N LEU A 63 5.51 -7.98 -2.25
CA LEU A 63 6.47 -9.06 -2.01
C LEU A 63 7.80 -8.72 -2.68
N ALA A 64 8.91 -9.27 -2.18
CA ALA A 64 10.23 -9.11 -2.79
C ALA A 64 10.40 -10.00 -4.04
N GLU A 65 9.52 -9.84 -5.01
CA GLU A 65 9.47 -10.60 -6.26
C GLU A 65 9.24 -9.65 -7.45
N MET A 66 9.68 -10.05 -8.64
CA MET A 66 9.68 -9.19 -9.83
C MET A 66 8.30 -8.59 -10.13
N THR A 67 7.29 -9.43 -10.30
CA THR A 67 5.95 -8.98 -10.70
C THR A 67 5.29 -8.11 -9.64
N PRO A 68 5.22 -8.52 -8.34
CA PRO A 68 4.67 -7.65 -7.29
C PRO A 68 5.35 -6.29 -7.19
N VAL A 69 6.68 -6.23 -7.33
CA VAL A 69 7.42 -4.97 -7.24
C VAL A 69 7.04 -4.03 -8.38
N TYR A 70 7.05 -4.50 -9.62
CA TYR A 70 6.67 -3.65 -10.77
C TYR A 70 5.20 -3.22 -10.74
N GLU A 71 4.30 -4.09 -10.28
CA GLU A 71 2.89 -3.70 -10.07
C GLU A 71 2.76 -2.63 -8.99
N ALA A 72 3.53 -2.72 -7.91
CA ALA A 72 3.55 -1.73 -6.85
C ALA A 72 4.12 -0.37 -7.32
N GLU A 73 5.18 -0.36 -8.14
CA GLU A 73 5.71 0.87 -8.75
C GLU A 73 4.70 1.54 -9.69
N ARG A 74 3.97 0.71 -10.45
CA ARG A 74 2.89 1.20 -11.31
C ARG A 74 1.77 1.81 -10.47
N LEU A 75 1.37 1.14 -9.39
CA LEU A 75 0.38 1.65 -8.45
C LEU A 75 0.84 2.99 -7.85
N GLU A 76 2.09 3.11 -7.40
CA GLU A 76 2.64 4.35 -6.89
C GLU A 76 2.56 5.48 -7.93
N THR A 77 2.89 5.18 -9.18
CA THR A 77 2.80 6.14 -10.28
C THR A 77 1.36 6.64 -10.49
N ASP A 78 0.40 5.73 -10.42
CA ASP A 78 -1.02 6.07 -10.59
C ASP A 78 -1.55 6.86 -9.37
N LEU A 79 -1.11 6.53 -8.14
CA LEU A 79 -1.38 7.33 -6.93
C LEU A 79 -0.85 8.76 -7.07
N LYS A 80 0.40 8.92 -7.49
CA LYS A 80 1.01 10.24 -7.73
C LYS A 80 0.24 11.06 -8.75
N ARG A 81 -0.25 10.44 -9.84
CA ARG A 81 -1.12 11.11 -10.82
C ARG A 81 -2.44 11.58 -10.22
N ALA A 82 -3.00 10.84 -9.27
CA ALA A 82 -4.20 11.22 -8.53
C ALA A 82 -3.94 12.28 -7.43
N GLY A 83 -2.68 12.70 -7.24
CA GLY A 83 -2.27 13.63 -6.20
C GLY A 83 -2.21 13.01 -4.82
N ILE A 84 -2.02 11.69 -4.75
CA ILE A 84 -1.87 10.91 -3.53
C ILE A 84 -0.42 10.46 -3.44
N SER A 85 0.25 10.72 -2.31
CA SER A 85 1.61 10.24 -2.08
C SER A 85 1.59 9.01 -1.19
N ALA A 86 2.36 8.00 -1.57
CA ALA A 86 2.68 6.87 -0.73
C ALA A 86 4.13 7.03 -0.28
N ASN A 87 4.37 7.20 1.01
CA ASN A 87 5.69 7.52 1.54
C ASN A 87 6.43 6.28 2.01
N TRP A 88 5.73 5.19 2.28
CA TRP A 88 6.30 3.98 2.86
C TRP A 88 5.99 2.74 2.04
N TRP A 89 6.99 1.86 1.97
CA TRP A 89 6.87 0.54 1.37
C TRP A 89 6.98 -0.55 2.44
N ILE A 90 6.12 -1.56 2.36
CA ILE A 90 6.16 -2.73 3.23
C ILE A 90 6.45 -3.95 2.37
N ILE A 91 7.57 -4.60 2.60
CA ILE A 91 7.91 -5.88 1.97
C ILE A 91 7.39 -6.99 2.88
N ASN A 92 6.26 -7.57 2.49
CA ASN A 92 5.59 -8.58 3.31
C ASN A 92 6.14 -9.98 3.07
N SER A 93 6.02 -10.84 4.08
CA SER A 93 6.36 -12.27 4.01
C SER A 93 7.78 -12.56 3.52
N SER A 94 8.77 -11.76 3.92
CA SER A 94 10.15 -11.93 3.50
C SER A 94 10.81 -13.17 4.12
N MET A 95 11.28 -14.08 3.27
CA MET A 95 12.10 -15.22 3.66
C MET A 95 13.50 -14.79 4.08
N TYR A 96 14.01 -13.70 3.51
CA TYR A 96 15.28 -13.11 3.91
C TYR A 96 15.23 -12.64 5.37
N ALA A 97 14.18 -11.95 5.76
CA ALA A 97 13.97 -11.48 7.12
C ALA A 97 13.69 -12.65 8.11
N ALA A 98 13.09 -13.75 7.63
CA ALA A 98 12.82 -14.94 8.44
C ALA A 98 14.08 -15.72 8.83
N ASN A 99 15.22 -15.47 8.18
CA ASN A 99 16.51 -16.10 8.47
C ASN A 99 16.45 -17.65 8.57
N THR A 100 15.75 -18.28 7.63
CA THR A 100 15.48 -19.71 7.62
C THR A 100 16.73 -20.56 7.45
N THR A 101 16.75 -21.77 8.07
CA THR A 101 17.81 -22.77 7.87
C THR A 101 17.53 -23.74 6.72
N ASN A 102 16.30 -23.81 6.23
CA ASN A 102 15.88 -24.67 5.13
C ASN A 102 16.54 -24.25 3.80
N THR A 103 17.17 -25.19 3.10
CA THR A 103 17.94 -24.94 1.87
C THR A 103 17.10 -24.33 0.74
N ILE A 104 15.86 -24.80 0.56
CA ILE A 104 14.94 -24.30 -0.47
C ILE A 104 14.54 -22.86 -0.16
N LEU A 105 14.17 -22.60 1.10
CA LEU A 105 13.77 -21.25 1.54
C LEU A 105 14.96 -20.28 1.55
N LYS A 106 16.19 -20.75 1.78
CA LYS A 106 17.41 -19.94 1.62
C LYS A 106 17.61 -19.50 0.17
N ALA A 107 17.35 -20.38 -0.80
CA ALA A 107 17.42 -19.99 -2.20
C ALA A 107 16.39 -18.90 -2.56
N LYS A 108 15.18 -19.02 -2.03
CA LYS A 108 14.16 -17.95 -2.16
C LYS A 108 14.63 -16.65 -1.50
N ALA A 109 15.11 -16.70 -0.26
CA ALA A 109 15.65 -15.56 0.48
C ALA A 109 16.77 -14.84 -0.30
N SER A 110 17.68 -15.60 -0.92
CA SER A 110 18.75 -15.03 -1.76
C SER A 110 18.21 -14.31 -2.99
N ASN A 111 17.13 -14.80 -3.58
CA ASN A 111 16.49 -14.17 -4.73
C ASN A 111 15.72 -12.88 -4.35
N GLU A 112 15.31 -12.74 -3.10
CA GLU A 112 14.64 -11.53 -2.59
C GLU A 112 15.60 -10.34 -2.47
N ILE A 113 16.90 -10.57 -2.17
CA ILE A 113 17.88 -9.51 -1.88
C ILE A 113 17.93 -8.43 -2.96
N LYS A 114 17.91 -8.83 -4.23
CA LYS A 114 17.93 -7.88 -5.34
C LYS A 114 16.70 -6.97 -5.37
N TRP A 115 15.53 -7.51 -5.00
CA TRP A 115 14.27 -6.77 -4.98
C TRP A 115 14.16 -5.90 -3.74
N ILE A 116 14.63 -6.37 -2.58
CA ILE A 116 14.75 -5.57 -1.36
C ILE A 116 15.65 -4.35 -1.61
N ASN A 117 16.81 -4.56 -2.24
CA ASN A 117 17.72 -3.48 -2.61
C ASN A 117 17.11 -2.52 -3.64
N HIS A 118 16.33 -3.06 -4.58
CA HIS A 118 15.63 -2.25 -5.58
C HIS A 118 14.60 -1.33 -4.92
N ILE A 119 13.75 -1.90 -4.06
CA ILE A 119 12.75 -1.13 -3.29
C ILE A 119 13.45 -0.11 -2.39
N GLY A 120 14.52 -0.49 -1.68
CA GLY A 120 15.26 0.42 -0.82
C GLY A 120 15.81 1.65 -1.56
N LYS A 121 16.25 1.48 -2.80
CA LYS A 121 16.68 2.60 -3.65
C LYS A 121 15.50 3.41 -4.18
N HIS A 122 14.43 2.75 -4.56
CA HIS A 122 13.23 3.38 -5.12
C HIS A 122 12.50 4.24 -4.09
N SER A 123 12.44 3.77 -2.84
CA SER A 123 11.75 4.42 -1.72
C SER A 123 12.64 5.39 -0.92
N ASP A 124 13.88 5.67 -1.38
CA ASP A 124 14.87 6.44 -0.63
C ASP A 124 15.10 5.92 0.81
N GLY A 125 14.99 4.61 0.99
CA GLY A 125 15.16 3.94 2.27
C GLY A 125 13.89 3.87 3.14
N ASN A 126 12.77 4.40 2.68
CA ASN A 126 11.51 4.38 3.41
C ASN A 126 10.77 3.06 3.20
N TYR A 127 11.32 1.96 3.73
CA TYR A 127 10.68 0.66 3.66
C TYR A 127 10.88 -0.14 4.95
N ALA A 128 9.97 -1.10 5.17
CA ALA A 128 10.07 -2.07 6.24
C ALA A 128 9.95 -3.50 5.71
N LEU A 129 10.59 -4.45 6.40
CA LEU A 129 10.50 -5.88 6.10
C LEU A 129 9.64 -6.56 7.17
N ILE A 130 8.60 -7.24 6.73
CA ILE A 130 7.84 -8.16 7.59
C ILE A 130 8.30 -9.58 7.28
N LYS A 131 8.83 -10.26 8.29
CA LYS A 131 9.32 -11.64 8.13
C LYS A 131 8.19 -12.60 7.78
N TRP A 132 8.48 -13.59 6.97
CA TRP A 132 7.59 -14.73 6.80
C TRP A 132 7.51 -15.55 8.09
N THR A 133 6.31 -16.01 8.43
CA THR A 133 6.07 -16.93 9.56
C THR A 133 5.06 -18.00 9.14
N ASP A 134 5.18 -19.18 9.70
CA ASP A 134 4.22 -20.30 9.57
C ASP A 134 3.12 -20.23 10.63
N GLU A 135 3.20 -19.32 11.56
CA GLU A 135 2.20 -19.12 12.58
C GLU A 135 1.01 -18.29 12.05
N ASP A 136 -0.18 -18.66 12.51
CA ASP A 136 -1.40 -17.87 12.26
C ASP A 136 -1.33 -16.57 13.06
N LEU A 137 -1.13 -15.46 12.36
CA LEU A 137 -1.00 -14.13 12.98
C LEU A 137 -2.38 -13.64 13.44
N LYS A 138 -2.72 -13.88 14.71
CA LYS A 138 -3.97 -13.45 15.34
C LYS A 138 -3.73 -12.79 16.69
N GLY A 139 -4.46 -11.71 16.96
CA GLY A 139 -4.49 -11.08 18.29
C GLY A 139 -3.11 -10.64 18.79
N GLU A 140 -2.66 -11.19 19.92
CA GLU A 140 -1.42 -10.76 20.56
C GLU A 140 -0.14 -11.10 19.79
N ASN A 141 -0.18 -12.13 18.91
CA ASN A 141 0.98 -12.53 18.12
C ASN A 141 1.37 -11.47 17.06
N LEU A 142 0.46 -10.54 16.72
CA LEU A 142 0.76 -9.41 15.86
C LEU A 142 1.75 -8.41 16.48
N LYS A 143 1.86 -8.37 17.80
CA LYS A 143 2.75 -7.44 18.51
C LYS A 143 4.23 -7.85 18.45
N THR A 144 4.55 -9.04 17.97
CA THR A 144 5.90 -9.62 17.92
C THR A 144 6.51 -9.68 16.53
N LEU A 145 5.84 -9.08 15.54
CA LEU A 145 6.36 -8.87 14.18
C LEU A 145 7.37 -7.72 14.18
#